data_244c81ba50c3d9ae14a0d5406c128a85
#
_entry.id   244c81ba50c3d9ae14a0d5406c128a85
#
_cell.length_a   1.000
_cell.length_b   1.000
_cell.length_c   1.000
_cell.angle_alpha   90.00
_cell.angle_beta   90.00
_cell.angle_gamma   90.00
#
_symmetry.space_group_name_H-M   'P 1'
#
loop_
_entity.id
_entity.type
_entity.pdbx_description
1 polymer ?
#
loop_
_entity_poly.entity_id
_entity_poly.type
_entity_poly.pdbx_seq_one_letter_code
_entity_poly.pdbx_strand_id
1 'polypeptide(L)'
;LIIFMIVLAVRKYIRFRHSIVSNEDLIEEISDLQRQVVKMTKEKDEIMAMKVAQLGVYDNTALAEGETKLAEGEQMPAQGEVQTTVDGVVQTADCRFSKLIEVDNFYKTYEPPAYNNDITLSGICEAYRNFACSRMHLYYDIKTIRLFIAGMASTKLIILQGISGTGKTSLPYSFGKFLQKDTTIASVQPSWRDRTELFGYFNEFTKNFNETEVLKRIYSSEYNDDVNFILLDEMNIARVEYYFAEMLSILEMPDPAEWELDLVPNVWSTDPVRLDKGKLRIPQNIWYIGTANNDDSTFTISDKVYDRAQPINLDAKGVAFDAPDTPPMNLSFEHLDTLFKEAFQMYPVSQDSLKKIQQLDLWVIEKLRVAFGNRILKQMNLFVPVYVACGGEELDGIDYVLATKIFRKFESLNLAMLREELKELCTYMLKLFGRNTMKESIAYLERLQKLY
;
A
#
# COMPACT_ATOMS: atom_id res chain seq x y z
N LEU A 1 54.12 4.93 -27.57
CA LEU A 1 52.85 5.66 -27.54
C LEU A 1 51.90 5.16 -28.65
N ILE A 2 52.39 5.08 -29.92
CA ILE A 2 51.58 4.65 -31.09
C ILE A 2 51.04 3.22 -30.91
N ILE A 3 51.88 2.26 -30.49
CA ILE A 3 51.45 0.86 -30.24
C ILE A 3 50.38 0.76 -29.16
N PHE A 4 50.48 1.57 -28.10
CA PHE A 4 49.49 1.64 -27.02
C PHE A 4 48.14 2.18 -27.52
N MET A 5 48.15 3.20 -28.37
CA MET A 5 46.95 3.75 -29.01
C MET A 5 46.27 2.74 -29.94
N ILE A 6 47.07 1.96 -30.69
CA ILE A 6 46.55 0.89 -31.55
C ILE A 6 45.87 -0.21 -30.70
N VAL A 7 46.49 -0.64 -29.60
CA VAL A 7 45.94 -1.64 -28.69
C VAL A 7 44.62 -1.15 -28.07
N LEU A 8 44.54 0.12 -27.66
CA LEU A 8 43.29 0.72 -27.15
C LEU A 8 42.21 0.79 -28.22
N ALA A 9 42.54 1.16 -29.44
CA ALA A 9 41.62 1.24 -30.55
C ALA A 9 41.04 -0.17 -30.90
N VAL A 10 41.91 -1.20 -30.96
CA VAL A 10 41.53 -2.58 -31.20
C VAL A 10 40.64 -3.11 -30.08
N ARG A 11 40.96 -2.85 -28.80
CA ARG A 11 40.09 -3.22 -27.67
C ARG A 11 38.73 -2.55 -27.70
N LYS A 12 38.67 -1.27 -28.08
CA LYS A 12 37.41 -0.53 -28.23
C LYS A 12 36.58 -1.07 -29.40
N TYR A 13 37.22 -1.42 -30.52
CA TYR A 13 36.58 -2.04 -31.67
C TYR A 13 36.02 -3.43 -31.36
N ILE A 14 36.76 -4.27 -30.64
CA ILE A 14 36.30 -5.61 -30.23
C ILE A 14 35.10 -5.50 -29.29
N ARG A 15 35.10 -4.58 -28.30
CA ARG A 15 33.95 -4.35 -27.42
C ARG A 15 32.72 -3.86 -28.18
N PHE A 16 32.92 -2.96 -29.14
CA PHE A 16 31.84 -2.43 -29.98
C PHE A 16 31.21 -3.54 -30.85
N ARG A 17 32.05 -4.42 -31.41
CA ARG A 17 31.57 -5.54 -32.23
C ARG A 17 30.81 -6.58 -31.38
N HIS A 18 31.25 -6.89 -30.17
CA HIS A 18 30.51 -7.77 -29.24
C HIS A 18 29.17 -7.15 -28.82
N SER A 19 29.09 -5.85 -28.67
CA SER A 19 27.84 -5.15 -28.35
C SER A 19 26.81 -5.21 -29.50
N ILE A 20 27.29 -5.12 -30.75
CA ILE A 20 26.41 -5.18 -31.93
C ILE A 20 25.87 -6.62 -32.13
N VAL A 21 26.72 -7.64 -32.03
CA VAL A 21 26.31 -9.05 -32.16
C VAL A 21 25.29 -9.41 -31.07
N SER A 22 25.47 -8.94 -29.84
CA SER A 22 24.52 -9.14 -28.75
C SER A 22 23.16 -8.43 -28.99
N ASN A 23 23.15 -7.31 -29.70
CA ASN A 23 21.90 -6.62 -30.03
C ASN A 23 21.15 -7.30 -31.19
N GLU A 24 21.84 -7.88 -32.16
CA GLU A 24 21.22 -8.65 -33.24
C GLU A 24 20.57 -9.94 -32.70
N ASP A 25 21.25 -10.66 -31.83
CA ASP A 25 20.73 -11.86 -31.18
C ASP A 25 19.49 -11.53 -30.31
N LEU A 26 19.49 -10.39 -29.61
CA LEU A 26 18.35 -9.92 -28.85
C LEU A 26 17.15 -9.52 -29.71
N ILE A 27 17.38 -8.93 -30.88
CA ILE A 27 16.33 -8.55 -31.83
C ILE A 27 15.70 -9.82 -32.42
N GLU A 28 16.47 -10.85 -32.71
CA GLU A 28 16.00 -12.15 -33.20
C GLU A 28 15.16 -12.86 -32.11
N GLU A 29 15.63 -12.89 -30.87
CA GLU A 29 14.89 -13.46 -29.73
C GLU A 29 13.56 -12.72 -29.48
N ILE A 30 13.54 -11.38 -29.54
CA ILE A 30 12.32 -10.58 -29.44
C ILE A 30 11.34 -10.91 -30.58
N SER A 31 11.84 -11.07 -31.80
CA SER A 31 11.02 -11.45 -32.97
C SER A 31 10.38 -12.83 -32.78
N ASP A 32 11.13 -13.80 -32.24
CA ASP A 32 10.63 -15.15 -32.02
C ASP A 32 9.64 -15.21 -30.86
N LEU A 33 9.88 -14.45 -29.79
CA LEU A 33 8.94 -14.29 -28.68
C LEU A 33 7.63 -13.63 -29.13
N GLN A 34 7.70 -12.63 -30.03
CA GLN A 34 6.50 -12.01 -30.60
C GLN A 34 5.69 -13.01 -31.44
N ARG A 35 6.35 -13.87 -32.24
CA ARG A 35 5.68 -14.95 -32.98
C ARG A 35 5.00 -15.96 -32.06
N GLN A 36 5.65 -16.33 -30.94
CA GLN A 36 5.06 -17.23 -29.95
C GLN A 36 3.84 -16.61 -29.27
N VAL A 37 3.88 -15.33 -28.90
CA VAL A 37 2.75 -14.61 -28.32
C VAL A 37 1.56 -14.58 -29.28
N VAL A 38 1.78 -14.26 -30.55
CA VAL A 38 0.71 -14.27 -31.57
C VAL A 38 0.11 -15.66 -31.75
N LYS A 39 0.94 -16.72 -31.71
CA LYS A 39 0.46 -18.10 -31.79
C LYS A 39 -0.39 -18.50 -30.60
N MET A 40 0.09 -18.20 -29.38
CA MET A 40 -0.66 -18.49 -28.12
C MET A 40 -1.96 -17.68 -28.05
N THR A 41 -1.98 -16.47 -28.57
CA THR A 41 -3.21 -15.65 -28.61
C THR A 41 -4.25 -16.28 -29.54
N LYS A 42 -3.84 -16.78 -30.70
CA LYS A 42 -4.74 -17.52 -31.61
C LYS A 42 -5.27 -18.82 -31.00
N GLU A 43 -4.40 -19.60 -30.37
CA GLU A 43 -4.79 -20.83 -29.66
C GLU A 43 -5.77 -20.55 -28.52
N LYS A 44 -5.57 -19.45 -27.79
CA LYS A 44 -6.50 -18.98 -26.75
C LYS A 44 -7.87 -18.61 -27.35
N ASP A 45 -7.89 -17.90 -28.46
CA ASP A 45 -9.13 -17.47 -29.12
C ASP A 45 -9.90 -18.68 -29.69
N GLU A 46 -9.19 -19.67 -30.24
CA GLU A 46 -9.78 -20.95 -30.68
C GLU A 46 -10.36 -21.76 -29.51
N ILE A 47 -9.66 -21.83 -28.36
CA ILE A 47 -10.15 -22.48 -27.15
C ILE A 47 -11.36 -21.74 -26.58
N MET A 48 -11.35 -20.40 -26.61
CA MET A 48 -12.52 -19.58 -26.23
C MET A 48 -13.72 -19.85 -27.12
N ALA A 49 -13.51 -19.88 -28.45
CA ALA A 49 -14.55 -20.19 -29.43
C ALA A 49 -15.12 -21.61 -29.21
N MET A 50 -14.26 -22.61 -28.95
CA MET A 50 -14.70 -23.97 -28.60
C MET A 50 -15.48 -24.03 -27.29
N LYS A 51 -15.06 -23.28 -26.25
CA LYS A 51 -15.82 -23.20 -24.99
C LYS A 51 -17.17 -22.53 -25.15
N VAL A 52 -17.27 -21.47 -25.94
CA VAL A 52 -18.54 -20.82 -26.27
C VAL A 52 -19.44 -21.76 -27.05
N ALA A 53 -18.92 -22.56 -27.99
CA ALA A 53 -19.66 -23.59 -28.72
C ALA A 53 -20.10 -24.76 -27.79
N GLN A 54 -19.30 -25.12 -26.78
CA GLN A 54 -19.66 -26.17 -25.80
C GLN A 54 -20.67 -25.73 -24.73
N LEU A 55 -20.76 -24.41 -24.44
CA LEU A 55 -21.72 -23.85 -23.48
C LEU A 55 -23.13 -23.69 -24.02
N GLY A 56 -23.39 -24.15 -25.27
CA GLY A 56 -24.74 -24.43 -25.81
C GLY A 56 -25.74 -23.32 -25.54
N VAL A 57 -25.59 -22.17 -26.18
CA VAL A 57 -26.74 -21.29 -26.36
C VAL A 57 -27.50 -21.82 -27.58
N TYR A 58 -28.48 -22.67 -27.32
CA TYR A 58 -29.54 -22.93 -28.27
C TYR A 58 -30.38 -21.67 -28.40
N ASP A 59 -30.43 -21.06 -29.56
CA ASP A 59 -31.75 -20.80 -30.13
C ASP A 59 -31.71 -20.68 -31.64
N ASN A 60 -32.75 -21.32 -32.22
CA ASN A 60 -33.10 -21.38 -33.62
C ASN A 60 -33.52 -20.00 -34.16
N THR A 61 -33.23 -19.64 -35.41
CA THR A 61 -34.07 -19.89 -36.55
C THR A 61 -33.51 -19.17 -37.79
N ALA A 62 -33.40 -19.99 -38.83
CA ALA A 62 -33.82 -19.82 -40.22
C ALA A 62 -33.32 -18.66 -41.08
N LEU A 63 -32.46 -19.05 -42.00
CA LEU A 63 -32.55 -18.84 -43.45
C LEU A 63 -33.10 -17.52 -44.01
N ALA A 64 -32.28 -16.75 -44.71
CA ALA A 64 -32.47 -16.52 -46.14
C ALA A 64 -31.32 -15.70 -46.75
N GLU A 65 -30.96 -16.14 -47.91
CA GLU A 65 -29.97 -15.58 -48.86
C GLU A 65 -30.37 -14.19 -49.36
N GLY A 66 -29.37 -13.40 -49.81
CA GLY A 66 -29.66 -12.26 -50.69
C GLY A 66 -28.59 -11.19 -50.75
N GLU A 67 -27.67 -11.40 -51.66
CA GLU A 67 -26.87 -10.50 -52.48
C GLU A 67 -26.82 -8.98 -52.22
N THR A 68 -25.57 -8.51 -52.11
CA THR A 68 -24.93 -7.32 -52.72
C THR A 68 -25.78 -6.18 -53.26
N LYS A 69 -25.54 -4.95 -52.79
CA LYS A 69 -25.21 -3.79 -53.63
C LYS A 69 -24.75 -2.59 -52.82
N LEU A 70 -23.62 -2.02 -53.27
CA LEU A 70 -23.09 -0.69 -52.94
C LEU A 70 -24.05 0.42 -53.36
N ALA A 71 -24.23 1.44 -52.51
CA ALA A 71 -24.45 2.81 -52.97
C ALA A 71 -24.21 3.80 -51.83
N GLU A 72 -23.56 4.88 -52.18
CA GLU A 72 -23.11 6.03 -51.40
C GLU A 72 -24.27 6.89 -50.86
N GLY A 73 -23.98 7.57 -49.74
CA GLY A 73 -24.42 8.97 -49.56
C GLY A 73 -25.51 9.22 -48.52
N GLU A 74 -25.19 10.09 -47.64
CA GLU A 74 -26.02 11.10 -46.93
C GLU A 74 -26.35 10.92 -45.46
N GLN A 75 -25.71 11.82 -44.71
CA GLN A 75 -26.17 12.68 -43.57
C GLN A 75 -27.02 12.09 -42.45
N MET A 76 -26.47 12.34 -41.23
CA MET A 76 -27.10 12.21 -39.89
C MET A 76 -28.52 12.83 -39.78
N PRO A 77 -29.36 12.32 -38.89
CA PRO A 77 -29.50 13.06 -37.63
C PRO A 77 -29.53 12.19 -36.37
N ALA A 78 -29.17 12.85 -35.25
CA ALA A 78 -29.24 12.38 -33.92
C ALA A 78 -30.65 11.99 -33.47
N GLN A 79 -30.78 10.82 -32.82
CA GLN A 79 -31.77 10.58 -31.74
C GLN A 79 -31.44 9.26 -31.03
N GLY A 80 -31.34 9.29 -29.70
CA GLY A 80 -31.01 8.16 -28.86
C GLY A 80 -32.12 7.10 -28.82
N GLU A 81 -31.75 5.85 -28.96
CA GLU A 81 -32.62 4.73 -28.65
C GLU A 81 -32.17 4.07 -27.32
N VAL A 82 -33.12 4.07 -26.39
CA VAL A 82 -33.02 3.36 -25.12
C VAL A 82 -33.24 1.87 -25.39
N GLN A 83 -32.23 1.04 -25.23
CA GLN A 83 -32.37 -0.42 -25.20
C GLN A 83 -32.51 -0.89 -23.77
N THR A 84 -33.68 -1.39 -23.42
CA THR A 84 -33.99 -2.06 -22.14
C THR A 84 -33.52 -3.52 -22.23
N THR A 85 -32.52 -3.90 -21.42
CA THR A 85 -32.20 -5.31 -21.19
C THR A 85 -32.67 -5.75 -19.79
N VAL A 86 -33.11 -6.99 -19.74
CA VAL A 86 -33.68 -7.70 -18.57
C VAL A 86 -32.58 -7.78 -17.48
N ASP A 87 -32.73 -7.07 -16.39
CA ASP A 87 -32.17 -7.16 -15.06
C ASP A 87 -31.92 -5.80 -14.39
N GLY A 88 -32.68 -4.78 -14.74
CA GLY A 88 -32.77 -3.54 -13.91
C GLY A 88 -31.51 -2.67 -13.81
N VAL A 89 -30.44 -2.95 -14.56
CA VAL A 89 -29.26 -2.08 -14.67
C VAL A 89 -29.36 -1.25 -15.93
N VAL A 90 -29.69 0.02 -15.80
CA VAL A 90 -29.61 1.00 -16.89
C VAL A 90 -28.14 1.22 -17.19
N GLN A 91 -27.58 0.49 -18.16
CA GLN A 91 -26.31 0.86 -18.77
C GLN A 91 -26.58 2.08 -19.66
N THR A 92 -26.22 3.25 -19.19
CA THR A 92 -26.14 4.45 -20.03
C THR A 92 -24.95 4.25 -20.97
N ALA A 93 -25.20 4.22 -22.27
CA ALA A 93 -24.27 3.85 -23.35
C ALA A 93 -23.01 4.76 -23.48
N ASP A 94 -22.82 5.74 -22.62
CA ASP A 94 -21.74 6.74 -22.71
C ASP A 94 -20.90 6.91 -21.42
N CYS A 95 -21.04 6.03 -20.40
CA CYS A 95 -20.23 6.17 -19.19
C CYS A 95 -18.96 5.33 -19.27
N ARG A 96 -17.79 5.97 -19.11
CA ARG A 96 -16.49 5.31 -19.14
C ARG A 96 -16.09 4.65 -17.80
N PHE A 97 -16.81 4.91 -16.71
CA PHE A 97 -16.59 4.32 -15.38
C PHE A 97 -17.78 3.47 -14.97
N SER A 98 -17.65 2.16 -14.99
CA SER A 98 -18.74 1.26 -14.62
C SER A 98 -18.85 1.03 -13.11
N LYS A 99 -17.72 0.70 -12.46
CA LYS A 99 -17.68 0.38 -11.04
C LYS A 99 -17.92 1.59 -10.14
N LEU A 100 -17.41 2.78 -10.52
CA LEU A 100 -17.63 4.00 -9.73
C LEU A 100 -19.09 4.46 -9.81
N ILE A 101 -19.74 4.30 -10.97
CA ILE A 101 -21.19 4.57 -11.10
C ILE A 101 -22.03 3.59 -10.28
N GLU A 102 -21.63 2.31 -10.18
CA GLU A 102 -22.28 1.38 -9.25
C GLU A 102 -22.22 1.88 -7.80
N VAL A 103 -21.07 2.45 -7.39
CA VAL A 103 -20.90 3.06 -6.07
C VAL A 103 -21.84 4.25 -5.90
N ASP A 104 -21.90 5.17 -6.88
CA ASP A 104 -22.81 6.30 -6.85
C ASP A 104 -24.27 5.85 -6.66
N ASN A 105 -24.68 4.82 -7.40
CA ASN A 105 -26.04 4.29 -7.32
C ASN A 105 -26.31 3.60 -5.97
N PHE A 106 -25.35 2.86 -5.42
CA PHE A 106 -25.45 2.24 -4.10
C PHE A 106 -25.67 3.29 -3.00
N TYR A 107 -24.86 4.37 -3.02
CA TYR A 107 -24.94 5.40 -1.97
C TYR A 107 -26.15 6.34 -2.07
N LYS A 108 -26.94 6.31 -3.16
CA LYS A 108 -28.23 7.04 -3.22
C LYS A 108 -29.26 6.56 -2.18
N THR A 109 -29.20 5.28 -1.80
CA THR A 109 -30.14 4.64 -0.87
C THR A 109 -29.46 4.10 0.39
N TYR A 110 -28.15 4.34 0.53
CA TYR A 110 -27.38 3.84 1.66
C TYR A 110 -27.68 4.66 2.92
N GLU A 111 -28.00 3.93 3.98
CA GLU A 111 -28.10 4.49 5.33
C GLU A 111 -26.86 4.08 6.14
N PRO A 112 -26.13 5.03 6.75
CA PRO A 112 -24.95 4.71 7.54
C PRO A 112 -25.34 3.88 8.78
N PRO A 113 -24.51 2.90 9.19
CA PRO A 113 -24.76 2.14 10.40
C PRO A 113 -24.62 3.03 11.64
N ALA A 114 -25.24 2.63 12.73
CA ALA A 114 -24.98 3.24 14.03
C ALA A 114 -23.53 2.94 14.46
N TYR A 115 -22.78 3.98 14.84
CA TYR A 115 -21.42 3.85 15.31
C TYR A 115 -21.34 3.70 16.83
N ASN A 116 -20.40 2.86 17.29
CA ASN A 116 -20.09 2.64 18.71
C ASN A 116 -18.97 3.60 19.15
N ASN A 117 -19.30 4.87 19.31
CA ASN A 117 -18.30 5.91 19.61
C ASN A 117 -18.07 6.14 21.12
N ASP A 118 -18.50 5.22 21.99
CA ASP A 118 -18.25 5.28 23.43
C ASP A 118 -17.14 4.29 23.84
N ILE A 119 -15.96 4.45 23.25
CA ILE A 119 -14.79 3.59 23.49
C ILE A 119 -13.50 4.41 23.45
N THR A 120 -12.55 4.04 24.32
CA THR A 120 -11.21 4.65 24.38
C THR A 120 -10.21 3.88 23.49
N LEU A 121 -9.02 4.46 23.24
CA LEU A 121 -7.96 3.77 22.48
C LEU A 121 -7.49 2.47 23.16
N SER A 122 -7.34 2.45 24.49
CA SER A 122 -7.03 1.22 25.22
C SER A 122 -8.16 0.20 25.11
N GLY A 123 -9.42 0.66 25.17
CA GLY A 123 -10.60 -0.19 24.98
C GLY A 123 -10.63 -0.81 23.58
N ILE A 124 -10.31 -0.07 22.52
CA ILE A 124 -10.20 -0.60 21.14
C ILE A 124 -9.12 -1.70 21.08
N CYS A 125 -7.94 -1.47 21.70
CA CYS A 125 -6.87 -2.46 21.72
C CYS A 125 -7.30 -3.77 22.38
N GLU A 126 -7.94 -3.69 23.54
CA GLU A 126 -8.40 -4.85 24.31
C GLU A 126 -9.56 -5.56 23.61
N ALA A 127 -10.55 -4.82 23.13
CA ALA A 127 -11.70 -5.38 22.42
C ALA A 127 -11.26 -6.12 21.13
N TYR A 128 -10.37 -5.50 20.35
CA TYR A 128 -9.84 -6.14 19.15
C TYR A 128 -9.01 -7.39 19.48
N ARG A 129 -8.15 -7.34 20.51
CA ARG A 129 -7.37 -8.51 20.96
C ARG A 129 -8.28 -9.69 21.32
N ASN A 130 -9.35 -9.41 22.07
CA ASN A 130 -10.31 -10.41 22.47
C ASN A 130 -11.13 -10.94 21.30
N PHE A 131 -11.58 -10.06 20.39
CA PHE A 131 -12.28 -10.44 19.15
C PHE A 131 -11.41 -11.35 18.27
N ALA A 132 -10.16 -10.96 18.00
CA ALA A 132 -9.24 -11.72 17.19
C ALA A 132 -9.00 -13.13 17.75
N CYS A 133 -8.84 -13.24 19.08
CA CYS A 133 -8.67 -14.50 19.78
C CYS A 133 -9.96 -15.35 19.76
N SER A 134 -11.08 -14.80 20.25
CA SER A 134 -12.29 -15.56 20.50
C SER A 134 -13.03 -15.98 19.24
N ARG A 135 -13.03 -15.13 18.20
CA ARG A 135 -13.83 -15.35 16.99
C ARG A 135 -13.03 -15.75 15.75
N MET A 136 -11.76 -15.40 15.71
CA MET A 136 -10.92 -15.67 14.53
C MET A 136 -9.74 -16.59 14.82
N HIS A 137 -9.52 -16.97 16.09
CA HIS A 137 -8.39 -17.80 16.52
C HIS A 137 -7.03 -17.25 16.10
N LEU A 138 -6.94 -15.90 16.11
CA LEU A 138 -5.72 -15.15 15.83
C LEU A 138 -5.19 -14.57 17.15
N TYR A 139 -3.93 -14.85 17.44
CA TYR A 139 -3.32 -14.52 18.72
C TYR A 139 -2.28 -13.43 18.52
N TYR A 140 -2.64 -12.20 18.89
CA TYR A 140 -1.72 -11.06 18.89
C TYR A 140 -1.41 -10.63 20.31
N ASP A 141 -0.16 -10.32 20.61
CA ASP A 141 0.16 -9.68 21.85
C ASP A 141 -0.38 -8.23 21.87
N ILE A 142 -0.64 -7.73 23.07
CA ILE A 142 -1.21 -6.38 23.22
C ILE A 142 -0.27 -5.29 22.72
N LYS A 143 1.06 -5.52 22.77
CA LYS A 143 2.07 -4.58 22.27
C LYS A 143 1.94 -4.40 20.77
N THR A 144 1.81 -5.51 20.02
CA THR A 144 1.60 -5.49 18.55
C THR A 144 0.37 -4.67 18.18
N ILE A 145 -0.75 -4.85 18.89
CA ILE A 145 -1.99 -4.10 18.64
C ILE A 145 -1.81 -2.62 18.93
N ARG A 146 -1.17 -2.27 20.07
CA ARG A 146 -0.85 -0.88 20.42
C ARG A 146 0.04 -0.21 19.37
N LEU A 147 1.06 -0.92 18.87
CA LEU A 147 1.93 -0.44 17.78
C LEU A 147 1.14 -0.20 16.49
N PHE A 148 0.18 -1.08 16.18
CA PHE A 148 -0.66 -0.95 15.00
C PHE A 148 -1.56 0.30 15.09
N ILE A 149 -2.26 0.49 16.21
CA ILE A 149 -3.13 1.67 16.43
C ILE A 149 -2.29 2.97 16.45
N ALA A 150 -1.14 2.97 17.12
CA ALA A 150 -0.24 4.12 17.14
C ALA A 150 0.35 4.40 15.74
N GLY A 151 0.60 3.35 14.95
CA GLY A 151 1.00 3.45 13.55
C GLY A 151 -0.05 4.16 12.70
N MET A 152 -1.33 3.86 12.91
CA MET A 152 -2.45 4.51 12.20
C MET A 152 -2.51 6.02 12.49
N ALA A 153 -2.19 6.45 13.72
CA ALA A 153 -2.16 7.86 14.07
C ALA A 153 -0.97 8.62 13.48
N SER A 154 0.15 7.93 13.24
CA SER A 154 1.40 8.57 12.78
C SER A 154 1.50 8.70 11.27
N THR A 155 0.97 7.73 10.51
CA THR A 155 1.05 7.68 9.04
C THR A 155 -0.16 6.98 8.42
N LYS A 156 -0.42 7.26 7.14
CA LYS A 156 -1.44 6.55 6.36
C LYS A 156 -0.90 5.29 5.68
N LEU A 157 0.41 5.04 5.76
CA LEU A 157 1.05 3.82 5.25
C LEU A 157 1.70 3.06 6.41
N ILE A 158 1.29 1.81 6.61
CA ILE A 158 1.88 0.88 7.57
C ILE A 158 2.53 -0.26 6.80
N ILE A 159 3.72 -0.69 7.21
CA ILE A 159 4.40 -1.84 6.62
C ILE A 159 4.54 -2.93 7.69
N LEU A 160 3.82 -4.03 7.52
CA LEU A 160 3.92 -5.21 8.35
C LEU A 160 5.01 -6.11 7.78
N GLN A 161 6.13 -6.21 8.47
CA GLN A 161 7.28 -6.98 8.03
C GLN A 161 7.66 -8.08 9.02
N GLY A 162 8.39 -9.10 8.57
CA GLY A 162 8.84 -10.20 9.42
C GLY A 162 8.71 -11.55 8.73
N ILE A 163 8.89 -12.62 9.49
CA ILE A 163 8.91 -14.01 9.03
C ILE A 163 7.54 -14.39 8.44
N SER A 164 7.54 -15.25 7.41
CA SER A 164 6.29 -15.77 6.83
C SER A 164 5.47 -16.56 7.87
N GLY A 165 4.14 -16.44 7.81
CA GLY A 165 3.22 -17.16 8.70
C GLY A 165 3.07 -16.57 10.11
N THR A 166 3.49 -15.32 10.35
CA THR A 166 3.33 -14.60 11.63
C THR A 166 2.03 -13.79 11.74
N GLY A 167 1.16 -13.84 10.73
CA GLY A 167 -0.14 -13.16 10.76
C GLY A 167 -0.14 -11.74 10.17
N LYS A 168 0.85 -11.39 9.33
CA LYS A 168 0.94 -10.06 8.70
C LYS A 168 -0.32 -9.68 7.93
N THR A 169 -0.76 -10.53 7.02
CA THR A 169 -1.99 -10.32 6.22
C THR A 169 -3.24 -10.42 7.08
N SER A 170 -3.22 -11.31 8.08
CA SER A 170 -4.38 -11.54 8.95
C SER A 170 -4.67 -10.37 9.90
N LEU A 171 -3.68 -9.58 10.30
CA LEU A 171 -3.85 -8.46 11.23
C LEU A 171 -4.81 -7.39 10.67
N PRO A 172 -4.53 -6.74 9.52
CA PRO A 172 -5.44 -5.74 8.95
C PRO A 172 -6.76 -6.35 8.47
N TYR A 173 -6.75 -7.59 7.99
CA TYR A 173 -7.96 -8.29 7.59
C TYR A 173 -8.91 -8.50 8.78
N SER A 174 -8.42 -9.04 9.89
CA SER A 174 -9.23 -9.28 11.08
C SER A 174 -9.62 -7.96 11.78
N PHE A 175 -8.79 -6.92 11.70
CA PHE A 175 -9.14 -5.61 12.21
C PHE A 175 -10.30 -4.98 11.41
N GLY A 176 -10.30 -5.12 10.09
CA GLY A 176 -11.44 -4.73 9.25
C GLY A 176 -12.71 -5.48 9.66
N LYS A 177 -12.63 -6.80 9.85
CA LYS A 177 -13.78 -7.61 10.33
C LYS A 177 -14.26 -7.20 11.72
N PHE A 178 -13.36 -6.85 12.62
CA PHE A 178 -13.69 -6.28 13.93
C PHE A 178 -14.49 -4.99 13.79
N LEU A 179 -14.13 -4.13 12.84
CA LEU A 179 -14.85 -2.89 12.54
C LEU A 179 -16.06 -3.09 11.61
N GLN A 180 -16.48 -4.32 11.33
CA GLN A 180 -17.57 -4.69 10.42
C GLN A 180 -17.38 -4.14 9.00
N LYS A 181 -16.13 -3.99 8.56
CA LYS A 181 -15.77 -3.53 7.23
C LYS A 181 -14.86 -4.51 6.53
N ASP A 182 -15.04 -4.65 5.22
CA ASP A 182 -14.16 -5.50 4.43
C ASP A 182 -12.87 -4.75 4.06
N THR A 183 -11.75 -5.36 4.38
CA THR A 183 -10.44 -4.92 3.92
C THR A 183 -10.30 -5.22 2.43
N THR A 184 -9.99 -4.20 1.62
CA THR A 184 -9.71 -4.41 0.20
C THR A 184 -8.30 -4.95 0.04
N ILE A 185 -8.16 -6.15 -0.52
CA ILE A 185 -6.86 -6.81 -0.70
C ILE A 185 -6.41 -6.62 -2.15
N ALA A 186 -5.25 -6.01 -2.33
CA ALA A 186 -4.54 -5.92 -3.60
C ALA A 186 -3.32 -6.82 -3.53
N SER A 187 -3.39 -7.98 -4.19
CA SER A 187 -2.25 -8.90 -4.29
C SER A 187 -1.25 -8.35 -5.31
N VAL A 188 -0.12 -7.85 -4.82
CA VAL A 188 0.92 -7.28 -5.67
C VAL A 188 1.56 -8.37 -6.50
N GLN A 189 1.79 -8.10 -7.78
CA GLN A 189 2.41 -9.05 -8.71
C GLN A 189 3.80 -8.57 -9.14
N PRO A 190 4.72 -9.46 -9.49
CA PRO A 190 6.07 -9.10 -9.94
C PRO A 190 6.08 -8.21 -11.19
N SER A 191 4.99 -8.21 -11.96
CA SER A 191 4.82 -7.39 -13.16
C SER A 191 4.48 -5.93 -12.89
N TRP A 192 4.10 -5.58 -11.65
CA TRP A 192 3.68 -4.21 -11.33
C TRP A 192 4.83 -3.21 -11.48
N ARG A 193 4.62 -2.18 -12.30
CA ARG A 193 5.67 -1.20 -12.65
C ARG A 193 5.26 0.24 -12.44
N ASP A 194 3.97 0.53 -12.47
CA ASP A 194 3.45 1.90 -12.38
C ASP A 194 2.08 1.94 -11.68
N ARG A 195 1.51 3.15 -11.56
CA ARG A 195 0.23 3.40 -10.90
C ARG A 195 -0.97 2.69 -11.52
N THR A 196 -0.89 2.31 -12.78
CA THR A 196 -2.04 1.75 -13.52
C THR A 196 -2.47 0.39 -12.96
N GLU A 197 -1.53 -0.36 -12.41
CA GLU A 197 -1.80 -1.63 -11.75
C GLU A 197 -2.63 -1.44 -10.45
N LEU A 198 -2.42 -0.31 -9.77
CA LEU A 198 -3.08 -0.01 -8.51
C LEU A 198 -4.44 0.68 -8.70
N PHE A 199 -4.54 1.65 -9.61
CA PHE A 199 -5.74 2.47 -9.80
C PHE A 199 -6.51 2.16 -11.07
N GLY A 200 -5.86 1.53 -12.05
CA GLY A 200 -6.41 1.33 -13.38
C GLY A 200 -5.97 2.40 -14.36
N TYR A 201 -6.51 2.32 -15.56
CA TYR A 201 -6.14 3.21 -16.66
C TYR A 201 -7.28 3.40 -17.66
N PHE A 202 -7.28 4.51 -18.36
CA PHE A 202 -8.20 4.77 -19.46
C PHE A 202 -7.75 4.05 -20.73
N ASN A 203 -8.63 3.24 -21.30
CA ASN A 203 -8.37 2.55 -22.57
C ASN A 203 -8.90 3.39 -23.73
N GLU A 204 -7.99 3.93 -24.54
CA GLU A 204 -8.32 4.80 -25.67
C GLU A 204 -9.12 4.11 -26.79
N PHE A 205 -9.01 2.80 -26.91
CA PHE A 205 -9.74 2.04 -27.94
C PHE A 205 -11.19 1.78 -27.54
N THR A 206 -11.40 1.30 -26.31
CA THR A 206 -12.74 0.99 -25.80
C THR A 206 -13.44 2.19 -25.20
N LYS A 207 -12.72 3.31 -25.02
CA LYS A 207 -13.18 4.53 -24.36
C LYS A 207 -13.67 4.30 -22.91
N ASN A 208 -13.26 3.19 -22.29
CA ASN A 208 -13.61 2.82 -20.93
C ASN A 208 -12.38 2.95 -19.99
N PHE A 209 -12.62 3.21 -18.74
CA PHE A 209 -11.61 3.14 -17.69
C PHE A 209 -11.59 1.73 -17.10
N ASN A 210 -10.43 1.08 -17.09
CA ASN A 210 -10.25 -0.21 -16.41
C ASN A 210 -10.06 0.02 -14.92
N GLU A 211 -11.15 -0.04 -14.17
CA GLU A 211 -11.20 0.27 -12.75
C GLU A 211 -10.74 -0.90 -11.89
N THR A 212 -9.85 -0.65 -10.93
CA THR A 212 -9.42 -1.64 -9.94
C THR A 212 -10.32 -1.62 -8.71
N GLU A 213 -10.24 -2.66 -7.87
CA GLU A 213 -10.94 -2.68 -6.59
C GLU A 213 -10.36 -1.66 -5.59
N VAL A 214 -9.07 -1.33 -5.72
CA VAL A 214 -8.42 -0.26 -4.94
C VAL A 214 -9.05 1.09 -5.27
N LEU A 215 -9.18 1.43 -6.56
CA LEU A 215 -9.82 2.65 -6.99
C LEU A 215 -11.27 2.72 -6.51
N LYS A 216 -12.04 1.63 -6.67
CA LYS A 216 -13.42 1.53 -6.19
C LYS A 216 -13.51 1.77 -4.68
N ARG A 217 -12.58 1.21 -3.89
CA ARG A 217 -12.53 1.41 -2.44
C ARG A 217 -12.24 2.87 -2.08
N ILE A 218 -11.26 3.50 -2.71
CA ILE A 218 -10.94 4.91 -2.47
C ILE A 218 -12.17 5.77 -2.76
N TYR A 219 -12.79 5.57 -3.91
CA TYR A 219 -13.98 6.30 -4.32
C TYR A 219 -15.15 6.12 -3.35
N SER A 220 -15.45 4.88 -2.93
CA SER A 220 -16.54 4.58 -2.00
C SER A 220 -16.32 5.17 -0.61
N SER A 221 -15.07 5.33 -0.19
CA SER A 221 -14.72 5.87 1.12
C SER A 221 -15.00 7.37 1.27
N GLU A 222 -15.21 8.10 0.17
CA GLU A 222 -15.69 9.49 0.22
C GLU A 222 -17.17 9.64 0.63
N TYR A 223 -17.92 8.53 0.59
CA TYR A 223 -19.36 8.53 0.90
C TYR A 223 -19.68 8.16 2.35
N ASN A 224 -18.69 7.72 3.12
CA ASN A 224 -18.92 7.21 4.47
C ASN A 224 -17.85 7.68 5.45
N ASP A 225 -18.16 7.58 6.74
CA ASP A 225 -17.23 7.87 7.84
C ASP A 225 -16.60 6.57 8.44
N ASP A 226 -16.54 5.52 7.66
CA ASP A 226 -15.96 4.24 8.08
C ASP A 226 -14.43 4.31 8.10
N VAL A 227 -13.82 3.51 8.98
CA VAL A 227 -12.37 3.27 8.95
C VAL A 227 -12.07 2.21 7.90
N ASN A 228 -11.39 2.57 6.83
CA ASN A 228 -11.15 1.72 5.66
C ASN A 228 -9.68 1.29 5.55
N PHE A 229 -9.48 0.04 5.09
CA PHE A 229 -8.15 -0.53 4.87
C PHE A 229 -7.99 -1.02 3.43
N ILE A 230 -6.84 -0.68 2.85
CA ILE A 230 -6.35 -1.25 1.59
C ILE A 230 -5.06 -1.99 1.92
N LEU A 231 -5.11 -3.30 1.76
CA LEU A 231 -3.99 -4.19 2.02
C LEU A 231 -3.23 -4.48 0.72
N LEU A 232 -1.98 -4.08 0.66
CA LEU A 232 -1.04 -4.41 -0.41
C LEU A 232 -0.30 -5.68 0.02
N ASP A 233 -0.84 -6.83 -0.38
CA ASP A 233 -0.27 -8.12 0.05
C ASP A 233 0.99 -8.44 -0.76
N GLU A 234 2.06 -8.85 -0.06
CA GLU A 234 3.39 -9.06 -0.60
C GLU A 234 3.94 -7.82 -1.37
N MET A 235 3.78 -6.63 -0.75
CA MET A 235 4.04 -5.35 -1.41
C MET A 235 5.44 -5.24 -2.04
N ASN A 236 6.42 -5.98 -1.55
CA ASN A 236 7.80 -5.93 -2.01
C ASN A 236 8.18 -7.03 -3.02
N ILE A 237 7.20 -7.78 -3.54
CA ILE A 237 7.43 -8.66 -4.69
C ILE A 237 7.62 -7.87 -5.99
N ALA A 238 7.16 -6.61 -6.01
CA ALA A 238 7.46 -5.59 -7.01
C ALA A 238 8.10 -4.38 -6.33
N ARG A 239 8.68 -3.46 -7.10
CA ARG A 239 9.30 -2.25 -6.54
C ARG A 239 8.22 -1.26 -6.11
N VAL A 240 8.03 -1.11 -4.81
CA VAL A 240 7.04 -0.21 -4.19
C VAL A 240 7.18 1.23 -4.69
N GLU A 241 8.41 1.69 -4.87
CA GLU A 241 8.74 3.04 -5.33
C GLU A 241 8.22 3.37 -6.72
N TYR A 242 7.79 2.37 -7.49
CA TYR A 242 7.28 2.56 -8.83
C TYR A 242 5.75 2.58 -8.84
N TYR A 243 5.12 1.49 -8.42
CA TYR A 243 3.65 1.40 -8.50
C TYR A 243 2.93 2.24 -7.44
N PHE A 244 3.60 2.55 -6.31
CA PHE A 244 3.04 3.35 -5.21
C PHE A 244 3.62 4.77 -5.11
N ALA A 245 4.45 5.19 -6.07
CA ALA A 245 5.16 6.47 -6.06
C ALA A 245 4.25 7.68 -5.89
N GLU A 246 3.14 7.71 -6.61
CA GLU A 246 2.19 8.82 -6.56
C GLU A 246 1.53 8.93 -5.20
N MET A 247 1.08 7.81 -4.61
CA MET A 247 0.52 7.79 -3.27
C MET A 247 1.54 8.24 -2.21
N LEU A 248 2.81 7.83 -2.33
CA LEU A 248 3.87 8.31 -1.43
C LEU A 248 4.00 9.84 -1.49
N SER A 249 3.78 10.44 -2.65
CA SER A 249 3.84 11.90 -2.82
C SER A 249 2.59 12.59 -2.30
N ILE A 250 1.41 12.06 -2.63
CA ILE A 250 0.11 12.61 -2.18
C ILE A 250 0.01 12.57 -0.65
N LEU A 251 0.29 11.43 -0.02
CA LEU A 251 0.17 11.26 1.43
C LEU A 251 1.23 12.06 2.24
N GLU A 252 2.20 12.66 1.57
CA GLU A 252 3.19 13.53 2.20
C GLU A 252 2.76 15.01 2.24
N MET A 253 1.76 15.40 1.43
CA MET A 253 1.26 16.76 1.41
C MET A 253 0.67 17.15 2.77
N PRO A 254 1.05 18.31 3.33
CA PRO A 254 0.63 18.72 4.67
C PRO A 254 -0.87 18.93 4.81
N ASP A 255 -1.51 19.41 3.74
CA ASP A 255 -2.95 19.66 3.68
C ASP A 255 -3.66 18.48 2.99
N PRO A 256 -4.51 17.73 3.72
CA PRO A 256 -5.32 16.66 3.10
C PRO A 256 -6.30 17.15 2.04
N ALA A 257 -6.58 18.46 1.97
CA ALA A 257 -7.41 19.01 0.90
C ALA A 257 -6.72 18.95 -0.48
N GLU A 258 -5.37 18.84 -0.49
CA GLU A 258 -4.56 18.72 -1.70
C GLU A 258 -4.33 17.25 -2.12
N TRP A 259 -4.92 16.29 -1.40
CA TRP A 259 -4.76 14.87 -1.72
C TRP A 259 -5.67 14.50 -2.89
N GLU A 260 -5.17 14.67 -4.09
CA GLU A 260 -5.88 14.40 -5.34
C GLU A 260 -5.12 13.42 -6.22
N LEU A 261 -5.86 12.51 -6.84
CA LEU A 261 -5.39 11.53 -7.80
C LEU A 261 -5.94 11.86 -9.18
N ASP A 262 -5.06 12.18 -10.13
CA ASP A 262 -5.47 12.44 -11.52
C ASP A 262 -5.83 11.12 -12.22
N LEU A 263 -7.11 10.94 -12.64
CA LEU A 263 -7.56 9.74 -13.33
C LEU A 263 -7.64 9.95 -14.84
N VAL A 264 -8.27 11.05 -15.26
CA VAL A 264 -8.51 11.34 -16.67
C VAL A 264 -8.35 12.84 -16.97
N PRO A 265 -7.79 13.21 -18.12
CA PRO A 265 -7.51 14.60 -18.46
C PRO A 265 -8.76 15.39 -18.87
N ASN A 266 -9.77 14.71 -19.45
CA ASN A 266 -10.98 15.32 -19.99
C ASN A 266 -12.18 14.93 -19.16
N VAL A 267 -13.12 15.84 -18.94
CA VAL A 267 -14.36 15.62 -18.18
C VAL A 267 -15.48 15.25 -19.13
N TRP A 268 -16.26 14.23 -18.79
CA TRP A 268 -17.50 13.87 -19.46
C TRP A 268 -18.68 14.14 -18.53
N SER A 269 -19.83 14.49 -19.11
CA SER A 269 -21.05 14.76 -18.34
C SER A 269 -21.58 13.52 -17.59
N THR A 270 -21.13 12.34 -18.00
CA THR A 270 -21.49 11.03 -17.43
C THR A 270 -20.47 10.50 -16.43
N ASP A 271 -19.43 11.28 -16.12
CA ASP A 271 -18.43 10.87 -15.11
C ASP A 271 -19.06 10.74 -13.72
N PRO A 272 -18.47 9.89 -12.84
CA PRO A 272 -18.90 9.70 -11.46
C PRO A 272 -18.96 11.01 -10.67
N VAL A 273 -19.96 11.14 -9.79
CA VAL A 273 -20.31 12.39 -9.09
C VAL A 273 -19.18 12.97 -8.22
N ARG A 274 -18.33 12.10 -7.65
CA ARG A 274 -17.22 12.52 -6.78
C ARG A 274 -15.92 12.80 -7.54
N LEU A 275 -15.91 12.70 -8.88
CA LEU A 275 -14.76 13.15 -9.66
C LEU A 275 -14.88 14.66 -9.93
N ASP A 276 -13.93 15.43 -9.41
CA ASP A 276 -13.82 16.86 -9.74
C ASP A 276 -12.80 17.05 -10.87
N LYS A 277 -13.27 17.47 -12.06
CA LYS A 277 -12.40 17.70 -13.24
C LYS A 277 -11.49 16.53 -13.61
N GLY A 278 -12.00 15.31 -13.45
CA GLY A 278 -11.25 14.08 -13.74
C GLY A 278 -10.27 13.63 -12.65
N LYS A 279 -10.33 14.29 -11.49
CA LYS A 279 -9.53 13.97 -10.31
C LYS A 279 -10.38 13.33 -9.23
N LEU A 280 -9.79 12.39 -8.51
CA LEU A 280 -10.38 11.77 -7.33
C LEU A 280 -9.69 12.29 -6.08
N ARG A 281 -10.45 12.78 -5.12
CA ARG A 281 -9.94 13.13 -3.81
C ARG A 281 -9.62 11.85 -3.02
N ILE A 282 -8.46 11.83 -2.34
CA ILE A 282 -8.09 10.73 -1.44
C ILE A 282 -8.62 11.07 -0.04
N PRO A 283 -9.61 10.34 0.49
CA PRO A 283 -10.17 10.63 1.79
C PRO A 283 -9.25 10.19 2.94
N GLN A 284 -9.37 10.88 4.08
CA GLN A 284 -8.50 10.64 5.23
C GLN A 284 -8.86 9.36 6.02
N ASN A 285 -10.01 8.78 5.78
CA ASN A 285 -10.50 7.58 6.48
C ASN A 285 -9.96 6.25 5.89
N ILE A 286 -8.90 6.31 5.09
CA ILE A 286 -8.24 5.15 4.50
C ILE A 286 -6.82 5.00 5.03
N TRP A 287 -6.44 3.76 5.34
CA TRP A 287 -5.06 3.35 5.61
C TRP A 287 -4.59 2.32 4.59
N TYR A 288 -3.38 2.52 4.09
CA TYR A 288 -2.69 1.57 3.22
C TYR A 288 -1.77 0.72 4.09
N ILE A 289 -1.92 -0.60 3.99
CA ILE A 289 -1.14 -1.54 4.80
C ILE A 289 -0.42 -2.48 3.85
N GLY A 290 0.91 -2.44 3.83
CA GLY A 290 1.72 -3.36 3.05
C GLY A 290 2.21 -4.52 3.88
N THR A 291 2.15 -5.75 3.38
CA THR A 291 2.90 -6.86 3.95
C THR A 291 4.21 -7.05 3.21
N ALA A 292 5.30 -7.26 3.93
CA ALA A 292 6.61 -7.48 3.35
C ALA A 292 7.27 -8.72 3.96
N ASN A 293 7.83 -9.56 3.12
CA ASN A 293 8.69 -10.66 3.51
C ASN A 293 10.15 -10.26 3.29
N ASN A 294 11.03 -10.65 4.21
CA ASN A 294 12.47 -10.45 4.10
C ASN A 294 13.09 -11.74 3.59
N ASP A 295 12.77 -12.15 2.37
CA ASP A 295 13.36 -13.30 1.69
C ASP A 295 14.08 -12.88 0.41
N ASP A 296 14.94 -13.78 -0.11
CA ASP A 296 15.79 -13.50 -1.27
C ASP A 296 15.01 -13.30 -2.58
N SER A 297 13.72 -13.61 -2.60
CA SER A 297 12.86 -13.50 -3.79
C SER A 297 12.18 -12.13 -3.92
N THR A 298 12.33 -11.25 -2.92
CA THR A 298 11.64 -9.97 -2.84
C THR A 298 12.60 -8.77 -2.99
N PHE A 299 12.06 -7.62 -3.41
CA PHE A 299 12.84 -6.39 -3.49
C PHE A 299 13.01 -5.75 -2.11
N THR A 300 14.19 -5.19 -1.87
CA THR A 300 14.42 -4.34 -0.70
C THR A 300 13.60 -3.06 -0.82
N ILE A 301 12.83 -2.76 0.22
CA ILE A 301 12.07 -1.51 0.32
C ILE A 301 13.04 -0.37 0.66
N SER A 302 13.03 0.71 -0.10
CA SER A 302 13.94 1.83 0.09
C SER A 302 13.57 2.71 1.28
N ASP A 303 14.55 3.50 1.74
CA ASP A 303 14.36 4.49 2.80
C ASP A 303 13.28 5.52 2.45
N LYS A 304 13.09 5.83 1.15
CA LYS A 304 12.03 6.74 0.71
C LYS A 304 10.63 6.27 1.11
N VAL A 305 10.39 4.98 1.08
CA VAL A 305 9.12 4.37 1.51
C VAL A 305 9.05 4.30 3.02
N TYR A 306 10.11 3.81 3.67
CA TYR A 306 10.13 3.69 5.14
C TYR A 306 10.04 5.03 5.88
N ASP A 307 10.59 6.10 5.34
CA ASP A 307 10.47 7.45 5.93
C ASP A 307 9.00 7.94 5.94
N ARG A 308 8.15 7.40 5.04
CA ARG A 308 6.74 7.75 4.92
C ARG A 308 5.79 6.74 5.57
N ALA A 309 6.28 5.55 5.87
CA ALA A 309 5.52 4.47 6.46
C ALA A 309 5.81 4.29 7.94
N GLN A 310 4.92 3.64 8.69
CA GLN A 310 5.22 3.08 10.01
C GLN A 310 5.50 1.58 9.86
N PRO A 311 6.76 1.13 9.97
CA PRO A 311 7.08 -0.29 9.97
C PRO A 311 6.67 -0.93 11.31
N ILE A 312 6.12 -2.14 11.23
CA ILE A 312 5.76 -2.99 12.36
C ILE A 312 6.33 -4.38 12.14
N ASN A 313 7.19 -4.81 13.05
CA ASN A 313 7.83 -6.11 12.99
C ASN A 313 6.94 -7.18 13.63
N LEU A 314 6.65 -8.23 12.88
CA LEU A 314 5.92 -9.41 13.31
C LEU A 314 6.86 -10.63 13.21
N ASP A 315 7.83 -10.71 14.12
CA ASP A 315 8.90 -11.71 14.07
C ASP A 315 8.59 -12.98 14.89
N ALA A 316 7.52 -12.95 15.68
CA ALA A 316 7.10 -14.07 16.49
C ALA A 316 5.68 -14.53 16.14
N LYS A 317 5.45 -15.84 16.20
CA LYS A 317 4.09 -16.39 16.16
C LYS A 317 3.36 -16.05 17.45
N GLY A 318 2.08 -15.68 17.34
CA GLY A 318 1.24 -15.48 18.49
C GLY A 318 1.12 -16.74 19.37
N VAL A 319 1.17 -16.54 20.67
CA VAL A 319 0.94 -17.59 21.67
C VAL A 319 -0.56 -17.63 21.99
N ALA A 320 -1.17 -18.82 21.92
CA ALA A 320 -2.59 -18.98 22.24
C ALA A 320 -2.89 -18.55 23.67
N PHE A 321 -3.99 -17.85 23.85
CA PHE A 321 -4.54 -17.44 25.15
C PHE A 321 -6.06 -17.49 25.09
N ASP A 322 -6.70 -17.53 26.24
CA ASP A 322 -8.17 -17.48 26.35
C ASP A 322 -8.63 -16.02 26.50
N ALA A 323 -9.69 -15.67 25.75
CA ALA A 323 -10.30 -14.35 25.80
C ALA A 323 -11.81 -14.45 25.84
N PRO A 324 -12.52 -13.49 26.45
CA PRO A 324 -13.97 -13.43 26.43
C PRO A 324 -14.46 -13.25 24.98
N ASP A 325 -15.62 -13.86 24.67
CA ASP A 325 -16.27 -13.64 23.39
C ASP A 325 -16.62 -12.16 23.23
N THR A 326 -16.02 -11.53 22.24
CA THR A 326 -16.16 -10.10 21.98
C THR A 326 -16.78 -9.90 20.60
N PRO A 327 -17.93 -9.18 20.50
CA PRO A 327 -18.55 -8.93 19.21
C PRO A 327 -17.76 -7.89 18.40
N PRO A 328 -17.94 -7.89 17.08
CA PRO A 328 -17.43 -6.79 16.24
C PRO A 328 -18.21 -5.50 16.56
N MET A 329 -17.63 -4.35 16.22
CA MET A 329 -18.19 -3.03 16.45
C MET A 329 -18.11 -2.16 15.20
N ASN A 330 -18.93 -1.12 15.12
CA ASN A 330 -18.78 -0.06 14.12
C ASN A 330 -18.12 1.14 14.79
N LEU A 331 -17.02 1.62 14.23
CA LEU A 331 -16.29 2.79 14.70
C LEU A 331 -16.23 3.83 13.58
N SER A 332 -16.61 5.08 13.87
CA SER A 332 -16.45 6.16 12.90
C SER A 332 -15.02 6.65 12.83
N PHE A 333 -14.61 7.11 11.66
CA PHE A 333 -13.31 7.75 11.47
C PHE A 333 -13.22 9.06 12.29
N GLU A 334 -14.29 9.83 12.32
CA GLU A 334 -14.34 11.09 13.09
C GLU A 334 -14.05 10.85 14.59
N HIS A 335 -14.65 9.80 15.17
CA HIS A 335 -14.37 9.46 16.58
C HIS A 335 -12.92 8.97 16.76
N LEU A 336 -12.41 8.10 15.89
CA LEU A 336 -11.02 7.62 15.96
C LEU A 336 -10.02 8.77 15.84
N ASP A 337 -10.25 9.71 14.93
CA ASP A 337 -9.43 10.90 14.75
C ASP A 337 -9.48 11.83 15.97
N THR A 338 -10.66 11.97 16.59
CA THR A 338 -10.83 12.69 17.85
C THR A 338 -10.01 12.05 18.97
N LEU A 339 -10.08 10.72 19.14
CA LEU A 339 -9.27 10.01 20.14
C LEU A 339 -7.76 10.20 19.90
N PHE A 340 -7.31 10.22 18.63
CA PHE A 340 -5.92 10.53 18.32
C PHE A 340 -5.53 11.96 18.71
N LYS A 341 -6.36 12.94 18.38
CA LYS A 341 -6.14 14.35 18.74
C LYS A 341 -6.12 14.59 20.24
N GLU A 342 -7.01 13.93 20.97
CA GLU A 342 -7.01 13.96 22.44
C GLU A 342 -5.72 13.35 23.02
N ALA A 343 -5.27 12.21 22.47
CA ALA A 343 -4.03 11.59 22.89
C ALA A 343 -2.81 12.52 22.68
N PHE A 344 -2.75 13.26 21.55
CA PHE A 344 -1.67 14.22 21.30
C PHE A 344 -1.63 15.36 22.33
N GLN A 345 -2.78 15.74 22.87
CA GLN A 345 -2.87 16.78 23.90
C GLN A 345 -2.61 16.25 25.32
N MET A 346 -3.12 15.05 25.61
CA MET A 346 -3.04 14.48 26.96
C MET A 346 -1.70 13.82 27.29
N TYR A 347 -1.04 13.27 26.29
CA TYR A 347 0.21 12.48 26.44
C TYR A 347 1.35 12.97 25.54
N PRO A 348 1.63 14.30 25.48
CA PRO A 348 2.73 14.78 24.65
C PRO A 348 4.06 14.17 25.10
N VAL A 349 4.96 13.91 24.18
CA VAL A 349 6.32 13.44 24.51
C VAL A 349 6.97 14.38 25.51
N SER A 350 7.47 13.84 26.61
CA SER A 350 8.02 14.64 27.71
C SER A 350 9.23 15.45 27.29
N GLN A 351 9.42 16.63 27.90
CA GLN A 351 10.56 17.51 27.63
C GLN A 351 11.91 16.85 27.93
N ASP A 352 11.93 15.93 28.91
CA ASP A 352 13.13 15.14 29.23
C ASP A 352 13.48 14.18 28.09
N SER A 353 12.47 13.44 27.58
CA SER A 353 12.65 12.56 26.44
C SER A 353 13.07 13.32 25.19
N LEU A 354 12.45 14.46 24.88
CA LEU A 354 12.84 15.29 23.73
C LEU A 354 14.30 15.77 23.83
N LYS A 355 14.77 16.18 25.01
CA LYS A 355 16.18 16.55 25.21
C LYS A 355 17.11 15.35 24.99
N LYS A 356 16.74 14.18 25.48
CA LYS A 356 17.53 12.96 25.30
C LYS A 356 17.59 12.54 23.83
N ILE A 357 16.46 12.62 23.12
CA ILE A 357 16.40 12.36 21.67
C ILE A 357 17.30 13.33 20.92
N GLN A 358 17.27 14.61 21.24
CA GLN A 358 18.15 15.62 20.61
C GLN A 358 19.64 15.34 20.88
N GLN A 359 20.00 14.95 22.09
CA GLN A 359 21.39 14.57 22.41
C GLN A 359 21.82 13.31 21.64
N LEU A 360 20.91 12.34 21.48
CA LEU A 360 21.17 11.14 20.70
C LEU A 360 21.34 11.48 19.22
N ASP A 361 20.50 12.34 18.65
CA ASP A 361 20.59 12.79 17.25
C ASP A 361 21.94 13.48 16.96
N LEU A 362 22.37 14.38 17.84
CA LEU A 362 23.68 15.06 17.72
C LEU A 362 24.83 14.04 17.75
N TRP A 363 24.79 13.06 18.63
CA TRP A 363 25.79 12.00 18.72
C TRP A 363 25.84 11.16 17.44
N VAL A 364 24.66 10.76 16.92
CA VAL A 364 24.54 9.93 15.71
C VAL A 364 25.00 10.72 14.46
N ILE A 365 24.68 12.01 14.37
CA ILE A 365 25.20 12.89 13.30
C ILE A 365 26.73 12.97 13.35
N GLU A 366 27.30 13.21 14.54
CA GLU A 366 28.75 13.37 14.68
C GLU A 366 29.51 12.09 14.30
N LYS A 367 29.07 10.95 14.81
CA LYS A 367 29.79 9.66 14.70
C LYS A 367 29.43 8.88 13.44
N LEU A 368 28.15 8.88 13.04
CA LEU A 368 27.64 7.99 11.99
C LEU A 368 27.17 8.74 10.74
N ARG A 369 27.15 10.08 10.78
CA ARG A 369 26.68 10.92 9.66
C ARG A 369 25.24 10.66 9.23
N VAL A 370 24.40 10.19 10.15
CA VAL A 370 22.96 9.98 9.97
C VAL A 370 22.19 10.96 10.86
N ALA A 371 21.17 11.60 10.31
CA ALA A 371 20.28 12.51 11.05
C ALA A 371 18.89 11.90 11.22
N PHE A 372 18.22 12.22 12.31
CA PHE A 372 16.85 11.76 12.56
C PHE A 372 15.84 12.39 11.60
N GLY A 373 16.04 13.63 11.21
CA GLY A 373 15.18 14.35 10.27
C GLY A 373 13.83 14.77 10.87
N ASN A 374 13.34 15.94 10.44
CA ASN A 374 12.12 16.55 10.98
C ASN A 374 10.86 15.67 10.77
N ARG A 375 10.81 14.90 9.69
CA ARG A 375 9.68 13.99 9.40
C ARG A 375 9.56 12.90 10.46
N ILE A 376 10.65 12.24 10.80
CA ILE A 376 10.64 11.16 11.80
C ILE A 376 10.30 11.72 13.17
N LEU A 377 10.83 12.89 13.53
CA LEU A 377 10.47 13.56 14.79
C LEU A 377 8.98 13.92 14.84
N LYS A 378 8.40 14.44 13.73
CA LYS A 378 6.97 14.68 13.62
C LYS A 378 6.16 13.40 13.81
N GLN A 379 6.54 12.31 13.14
CA GLN A 379 5.87 11.01 13.27
C GLN A 379 5.99 10.45 14.68
N MET A 380 7.14 10.59 15.35
CA MET A 380 7.32 10.18 16.73
C MET A 380 6.38 10.94 17.68
N ASN A 381 6.22 12.25 17.47
CA ASN A 381 5.30 13.09 18.25
C ASN A 381 3.81 12.78 18.01
N LEU A 382 3.47 12.02 16.95
CA LEU A 382 2.12 11.50 16.74
C LEU A 382 1.98 10.05 17.23
N PHE A 383 3.02 9.24 17.08
CA PHE A 383 3.02 7.83 17.42
C PHE A 383 3.02 7.62 18.96
N VAL A 384 3.95 8.25 19.66
CA VAL A 384 4.19 8.00 21.10
C VAL A 384 2.97 8.36 21.96
N PRO A 385 2.33 9.54 21.82
CA PRO A 385 1.13 9.87 22.56
C PRO A 385 0.01 8.84 22.42
N VAL A 386 -0.25 8.36 21.20
CA VAL A 386 -1.29 7.36 20.94
C VAL A 386 -0.88 6.00 21.51
N TYR A 387 0.39 5.62 21.42
CA TYR A 387 0.90 4.40 22.04
C TYR A 387 0.69 4.41 23.56
N VAL A 388 0.92 5.54 24.22
CA VAL A 388 0.64 5.73 25.65
C VAL A 388 -0.86 5.68 25.93
N ALA A 389 -1.70 6.36 25.15
CA ALA A 389 -3.16 6.31 25.28
C ALA A 389 -3.74 4.90 25.08
N CYS A 390 -3.08 4.04 24.31
CA CYS A 390 -3.38 2.61 24.20
C CYS A 390 -2.92 1.78 25.42
N GLY A 391 -2.31 2.40 26.41
CA GLY A 391 -1.81 1.76 27.64
C GLY A 391 -0.36 1.26 27.54
N GLY A 392 0.43 1.80 26.62
CA GLY A 392 1.89 1.59 26.53
C GLY A 392 2.67 2.59 27.38
N GLU A 393 3.99 2.42 27.43
CA GLU A 393 4.90 3.36 28.08
C GLU A 393 5.59 4.29 27.08
N GLU A 394 5.84 5.56 27.45
CA GLU A 394 6.47 6.56 26.59
C GLU A 394 7.81 6.08 26.03
N LEU A 395 8.68 5.56 26.89
CA LEU A 395 10.01 5.10 26.48
C LEU A 395 9.96 3.88 25.54
N ASP A 396 8.98 2.99 25.70
CA ASP A 396 8.80 1.86 24.80
C ASP A 396 8.37 2.31 23.39
N GLY A 397 7.50 3.33 23.32
CA GLY A 397 7.09 3.93 22.06
C GLY A 397 8.25 4.63 21.34
N ILE A 398 9.07 5.39 22.09
CA ILE A 398 10.28 6.06 21.57
C ILE A 398 11.28 5.02 21.09
N ASP A 399 11.56 4.00 21.89
CA ASP A 399 12.47 2.91 21.57
C ASP A 399 12.09 2.23 20.26
N TYR A 400 10.82 1.94 20.10
CA TYR A 400 10.31 1.31 18.87
C TYR A 400 10.53 2.16 17.63
N VAL A 401 10.23 3.46 17.69
CA VAL A 401 10.45 4.39 16.59
C VAL A 401 11.94 4.53 16.27
N LEU A 402 12.81 4.63 17.27
CA LEU A 402 14.26 4.70 17.07
C LEU A 402 14.78 3.44 16.40
N ALA A 403 14.42 2.26 16.88
CA ALA A 403 14.84 0.99 16.33
C ALA A 403 14.41 0.84 14.86
N THR A 404 13.14 1.10 14.56
CA THR A 404 12.54 0.78 13.26
C THR A 404 12.74 1.85 12.19
N LYS A 405 12.96 3.10 12.57
CA LYS A 405 13.11 4.22 11.62
C LYS A 405 14.48 4.85 11.57
N ILE A 406 15.21 4.88 12.68
CA ILE A 406 16.54 5.49 12.72
C ILE A 406 17.63 4.43 12.54
N PHE A 407 17.69 3.45 13.44
CA PHE A 407 18.78 2.47 13.42
C PHE A 407 18.71 1.51 12.22
N ARG A 408 17.52 1.33 11.66
CA ARG A 408 17.38 0.64 10.38
C ARG A 408 18.22 1.27 9.26
N LYS A 409 18.37 2.59 9.23
CA LYS A 409 19.21 3.28 8.23
C LYS A 409 20.68 2.87 8.31
N PHE A 410 21.11 2.33 9.44
CA PHE A 410 22.49 1.87 9.59
C PHE A 410 22.79 0.62 8.77
N GLU A 411 21.78 -0.16 8.36
CA GLU A 411 21.96 -1.30 7.46
C GLU A 411 22.59 -0.91 6.12
N SER A 412 22.39 0.33 5.68
CA SER A 412 23.00 0.87 4.45
C SER A 412 24.45 1.37 4.62
N LEU A 413 24.96 1.42 5.86
CA LEU A 413 26.32 1.86 6.16
C LEU A 413 27.32 0.70 6.08
N ASN A 414 28.60 1.04 5.97
CA ASN A 414 29.66 0.04 6.06
C ASN A 414 29.88 -0.37 7.53
N LEU A 415 29.07 -1.35 8.00
CA LEU A 415 29.03 -1.79 9.40
C LEU A 415 30.37 -2.36 9.89
N ALA A 416 31.17 -2.94 9.01
CA ALA A 416 32.50 -3.46 9.39
C ALA A 416 33.43 -2.36 9.91
N MET A 417 33.29 -1.14 9.38
CA MET A 417 34.08 0.03 9.79
C MET A 417 33.49 0.75 11.02
N LEU A 418 32.23 0.53 11.34
CA LEU A 418 31.47 1.24 12.38
C LEU A 418 31.20 0.38 13.62
N ARG A 419 31.86 -0.75 13.76
CA ARG A 419 31.60 -1.71 14.84
C ARG A 419 31.84 -1.13 16.23
N GLU A 420 32.90 -0.34 16.41
CA GLU A 420 33.21 0.30 17.70
C GLU A 420 32.23 1.43 18.00
N GLU A 421 31.85 2.24 16.99
CA GLU A 421 30.86 3.29 17.15
C GLU A 421 29.49 2.71 17.54
N LEU A 422 29.09 1.54 16.99
CA LEU A 422 27.86 0.86 17.39
C LEU A 422 27.90 0.38 18.84
N LYS A 423 29.04 -0.08 19.34
CA LYS A 423 29.20 -0.43 20.79
C LYS A 423 29.16 0.80 21.69
N GLU A 424 29.84 1.88 21.26
CA GLU A 424 29.78 3.16 21.96
C GLU A 424 28.34 3.68 22.01
N LEU A 425 27.58 3.56 20.91
CA LEU A 425 26.16 3.95 20.85
C LEU A 425 25.31 3.19 21.85
N CYS A 426 25.44 1.86 21.91
CA CYS A 426 24.73 1.04 22.92
C CYS A 426 25.03 1.53 24.34
N THR A 427 26.32 1.79 24.64
CA THR A 427 26.74 2.29 25.96
C THR A 427 26.17 3.69 26.25
N TYR A 428 26.20 4.56 25.24
CA TYR A 428 25.66 5.92 25.32
C TYR A 428 24.14 5.90 25.56
N MET A 429 23.39 5.06 24.86
CA MET A 429 21.95 4.91 25.04
C MET A 429 21.60 4.43 26.46
N LEU A 430 22.32 3.42 26.98
CA LEU A 430 22.12 2.95 28.34
C LEU A 430 22.42 4.04 29.40
N LYS A 431 23.38 4.93 29.13
CA LYS A 431 23.66 6.08 30.01
C LYS A 431 22.58 7.15 29.90
N LEU A 432 22.05 7.39 28.71
CA LEU A 432 21.12 8.49 28.43
C LEU A 432 19.69 8.16 28.90
N PHE A 433 19.21 6.97 28.62
CA PHE A 433 17.83 6.55 28.89
C PHE A 433 17.69 5.66 30.15
N GLY A 434 18.78 5.05 30.61
CA GLY A 434 18.80 4.15 31.75
C GLY A 434 18.96 2.68 31.37
N ARG A 435 19.29 1.87 32.39
CA ARG A 435 19.38 0.40 32.23
C ARG A 435 17.97 -0.18 32.12
N ASN A 436 17.81 -1.22 31.33
CA ASN A 436 16.54 -1.93 31.05
C ASN A 436 15.49 -1.14 30.24
N THR A 437 15.83 0.02 29.71
CA THR A 437 15.07 0.76 28.72
C THR A 437 15.66 0.54 27.31
N MET A 438 14.99 0.99 26.27
CA MET A 438 15.50 0.93 24.90
C MET A 438 15.89 -0.49 24.44
N LYS A 439 15.10 -1.50 24.81
CA LYS A 439 15.40 -2.91 24.54
C LYS A 439 15.40 -3.24 23.05
N GLU A 440 14.43 -2.70 22.30
CA GLU A 440 14.32 -2.90 20.86
C GLU A 440 15.52 -2.31 20.13
N SER A 441 15.88 -1.08 20.47
CA SER A 441 17.04 -0.38 19.91
C SER A 441 18.35 -1.08 20.21
N ILE A 442 18.57 -1.49 21.46
CA ILE A 442 19.79 -2.20 21.85
C ILE A 442 19.88 -3.55 21.15
N ALA A 443 18.79 -4.34 21.15
CA ALA A 443 18.74 -5.63 20.45
C ALA A 443 19.00 -5.48 18.94
N TYR A 444 18.46 -4.42 18.34
CA TYR A 444 18.68 -4.10 16.92
C TYR A 444 20.17 -3.79 16.65
N LEU A 445 20.78 -2.91 17.44
CA LEU A 445 22.20 -2.54 17.30
C LEU A 445 23.12 -3.73 17.53
N GLU A 446 22.83 -4.58 18.53
CA GLU A 446 23.59 -5.83 18.77
C GLU A 446 23.46 -6.82 17.62
N ARG A 447 22.28 -6.89 16.96
CA ARG A 447 22.09 -7.68 15.75
C ARG A 447 22.99 -7.17 14.62
N LEU A 448 23.01 -5.86 14.39
CA LEU A 448 23.88 -5.25 13.38
C LEU A 448 25.37 -5.56 13.63
N GLN A 449 25.81 -5.54 14.89
CA GLN A 449 27.19 -5.89 15.25
C GLN A 449 27.56 -7.35 14.97
N LYS A 450 26.57 -8.27 14.96
CA LYS A 450 26.78 -9.72 14.72
C LYS A 450 26.78 -10.06 13.23
N LEU A 451 26.26 -9.22 12.36
CA LEU A 451 26.19 -9.47 10.92
C LEU A 451 27.55 -9.36 10.24
N TYR A 452 28.55 -8.77 10.89
CA TYR A 452 29.91 -8.53 10.42
C TYR A 452 30.93 -8.75 11.54
#